data_30572bc91099513d4934dc6b643de1f1
#
_entry.id   30572bc91099513d4934dc6b643de1f1
#
_cell.length_a   1.000
_cell.length_b   1.000
_cell.length_c   1.000
_cell.angle_alpha   90.00
_cell.angle_beta   90.00
_cell.angle_gamma   90.00
#
_symmetry.space_group_name_H-M   'P 1'
#
loop_
_entity.id
_entity.type
_entity.pdbx_description
1 polymer ?
#
loop_
_entity_poly.entity_id
_entity_poly.type
_entity_poly.pdbx_seq_one_letter_code
_entity_poly.pdbx_strand_id
1 'polypeptide(L)'
;FDLDNLLISSHFEALKNIKSATLHREFINLLSSIDLDVENISSDMLYFVIKKLYEMGEIEKAYKLISKINLDSVDIDKQNLEFFYSIKLNYLYSSFKLSEVCNLRLFLLEQSINLPKNLLQKSDIFCLTLENKFSEAKLLNSLLIDSETVKDEYFQKLFNFMLSSENNNFFTPLINIQSKDLVFLYSAMLRINELPLDKNFIELDPLNLSIPVILSESTSMDIRIKAAHRAYEDDLISINSLSALYQSVDFSSKEFDDPDKTISNIDNNELVMAYYYQLA
;
A
#
# COMPACT_ATOMS: atom_id res chain seq x y z
N PHE A 1 -11.46 30.78 -13.59
CA PHE A 1 -10.87 31.16 -12.31
C PHE A 1 -9.34 31.00 -12.45
N ASP A 2 -8.64 32.12 -12.78
CA ASP A 2 -7.20 32.20 -12.67
C ASP A 2 -6.80 32.32 -11.20
N LEU A 3 -6.91 31.22 -10.47
CA LEU A 3 -6.31 31.11 -9.15
C LEU A 3 -4.82 30.87 -9.36
N ASP A 4 -3.99 31.72 -8.77
CA ASP A 4 -2.55 31.60 -8.78
C ASP A 4 -2.17 30.20 -8.28
N ASN A 5 -1.51 29.39 -9.12
CA ASN A 5 -1.14 28.00 -8.81
C ASN A 5 -0.30 27.90 -7.53
N LEU A 6 0.51 28.93 -7.23
CA LEU A 6 1.29 29.03 -5.98
C LEU A 6 0.38 29.19 -4.74
N LEU A 7 -0.71 29.93 -4.86
CA LEU A 7 -1.66 30.13 -3.76
C LEU A 7 -2.44 28.83 -3.48
N ILE A 8 -2.84 28.11 -4.52
CA ILE A 8 -3.53 26.82 -4.40
C ILE A 8 -2.62 25.78 -3.74
N SER A 9 -1.36 25.67 -4.17
CA SER A 9 -0.42 24.71 -3.62
C SER A 9 -0.14 24.96 -2.14
N SER A 10 0.03 26.22 -1.73
CA SER A 10 0.25 26.58 -0.32
C SER A 10 -0.94 26.24 0.57
N HIS A 11 -2.17 26.39 0.07
CA HIS A 11 -3.37 26.04 0.80
C HIS A 11 -3.54 24.50 0.90
N PHE A 12 -3.24 23.76 -0.16
CA PHE A 12 -3.27 22.30 -0.13
C PHE A 12 -2.21 21.71 0.82
N GLU A 13 -1.04 22.31 0.90
CA GLU A 13 -0.03 21.88 1.89
C GLU A 13 -0.46 22.16 3.33
N ALA A 14 -1.17 23.25 3.59
CA ALA A 14 -1.70 23.57 4.91
C ALA A 14 -2.80 22.60 5.39
N LEU A 15 -3.55 21.97 4.46
CA LEU A 15 -4.61 21.01 4.76
C LEU A 15 -4.06 19.59 5.05
N LYS A 16 -3.05 19.48 5.90
CA LYS A 16 -2.39 18.18 6.18
C LYS A 16 -3.23 17.21 7.02
N ASN A 17 -4.15 17.72 7.86
CA ASN A 17 -4.92 16.86 8.77
C ASN A 17 -6.36 17.39 8.89
N ILE A 18 -7.23 16.94 8.02
CA ILE A 18 -8.66 17.22 8.13
C ILE A 18 -9.27 16.24 9.12
N LYS A 19 -9.51 16.71 10.37
CA LYS A 19 -10.07 15.87 11.46
C LYS A 19 -11.57 15.59 11.31
N SER A 20 -12.28 16.36 10.50
CA SER A 20 -13.70 16.17 10.27
C SER A 20 -13.90 15.20 9.11
N ALA A 21 -14.50 14.04 9.36
CA ALA A 21 -14.83 13.06 8.33
C ALA A 21 -15.67 13.64 7.18
N THR A 22 -16.62 14.55 7.51
CA THR A 22 -17.42 15.23 6.49
C THR A 22 -16.57 16.12 5.60
N LEU A 23 -15.70 16.97 6.20
CA LEU A 23 -14.83 17.86 5.43
C LEU A 23 -13.79 17.05 4.64
N HIS A 24 -13.27 15.97 5.21
CA HIS A 24 -12.35 15.04 4.52
C HIS A 24 -13.03 14.50 3.26
N ARG A 25 -14.23 13.93 3.38
CA ARG A 25 -14.99 13.38 2.26
C ARG A 25 -15.31 14.44 1.20
N GLU A 26 -15.78 15.61 1.59
CA GLU A 26 -16.09 16.69 0.65
C GLU A 26 -14.83 17.20 -0.07
N PHE A 27 -13.70 17.26 0.62
CA PHE A 27 -12.44 17.64 0.00
C PHE A 27 -11.96 16.60 -1.00
N ILE A 28 -12.07 15.30 -0.68
CA ILE A 28 -11.76 14.21 -1.62
C ILE A 28 -12.69 14.27 -2.84
N ASN A 29 -13.98 14.51 -2.63
CA ASN A 29 -14.94 14.67 -3.71
C ASN A 29 -14.56 15.85 -4.61
N LEU A 30 -14.17 16.99 -4.03
CA LEU A 30 -13.67 18.13 -4.78
C LEU A 30 -12.45 17.78 -5.62
N LEU A 31 -11.41 17.16 -5.01
CA LEU A 31 -10.20 16.76 -5.72
C LEU A 31 -10.48 15.77 -6.87
N SER A 32 -11.44 14.85 -6.65
CA SER A 32 -11.81 13.82 -7.63
C SER A 32 -12.73 14.36 -8.73
N SER A 33 -13.43 15.47 -8.50
CA SER A 33 -14.35 16.13 -9.45
C SER A 33 -13.68 17.22 -10.29
N ILE A 34 -12.41 17.54 -10.00
CA ILE A 34 -11.64 18.44 -10.85
C ILE A 34 -11.62 17.83 -12.25
N ASP A 35 -12.33 18.50 -13.18
CA ASP A 35 -12.31 18.10 -14.58
C ASP A 35 -10.90 18.40 -15.10
N LEU A 36 -10.12 17.35 -15.14
CA LEU A 36 -8.78 17.40 -15.67
C LEU A 36 -8.87 17.32 -17.20
N ASP A 37 -9.47 18.36 -17.79
CA ASP A 37 -9.36 18.56 -19.23
C ASP A 37 -7.87 18.79 -19.54
N VAL A 38 -7.25 17.71 -20.02
CA VAL A 38 -5.78 17.51 -20.11
C VAL A 38 -5.11 18.64 -20.91
N GLU A 39 -5.88 19.36 -21.75
CA GLU A 39 -5.35 20.46 -22.57
C GLU A 39 -5.10 21.75 -21.76
N ASN A 40 -5.63 21.88 -20.55
CA ASN A 40 -5.61 23.15 -19.79
C ASN A 40 -5.05 23.05 -18.37
N ILE A 41 -4.68 21.86 -17.90
CA ILE A 41 -4.11 21.67 -16.56
C ILE A 41 -2.57 21.80 -16.59
N SER A 42 -2.04 22.61 -15.66
CA SER A 42 -0.61 22.63 -15.45
C SER A 42 -0.12 21.33 -14.81
N SER A 43 1.07 20.87 -15.20
CA SER A 43 1.76 19.71 -14.61
C SER A 43 1.82 19.82 -13.08
N ASP A 44 2.07 21.00 -12.55
CA ASP A 44 2.15 21.25 -11.11
C ASP A 44 0.80 21.02 -10.40
N MET A 45 -0.29 21.51 -10.96
CA MET A 45 -1.63 21.31 -10.37
C MET A 45 -2.00 19.82 -10.36
N LEU A 46 -1.70 19.11 -11.44
CA LEU A 46 -1.90 17.68 -11.53
C LEU A 46 -1.10 16.94 -10.45
N TYR A 47 0.17 17.27 -10.30
CA TYR A 47 1.03 16.71 -9.27
C TYR A 47 0.46 16.95 -7.87
N PHE A 48 0.02 18.19 -7.56
CA PHE A 48 -0.55 18.50 -6.24
C PHE A 48 -1.81 17.72 -5.94
N VAL A 49 -2.72 17.60 -6.90
CA VAL A 49 -3.97 16.84 -6.72
C VAL A 49 -3.67 15.36 -6.45
N ILE A 50 -2.82 14.75 -7.28
CA ILE A 50 -2.45 13.34 -7.13
C ILE A 50 -1.72 13.09 -5.82
N LYS A 51 -0.73 13.95 -5.50
CA LYS A 51 0.01 13.87 -4.24
C LYS A 51 -0.93 13.98 -3.04
N LYS A 52 -1.90 14.90 -3.09
CA LYS A 52 -2.83 15.09 -1.99
C LYS A 52 -3.75 13.89 -1.80
N LEU A 53 -4.31 13.34 -2.86
CA LEU A 53 -5.09 12.10 -2.79
C LEU A 53 -4.28 10.96 -2.18
N TYR A 54 -3.03 10.80 -2.59
CA TYR A 54 -2.14 9.77 -2.06
C TYR A 54 -1.83 9.98 -0.56
N GLU A 55 -1.52 11.23 -0.15
CA GLU A 55 -1.28 11.59 1.26
C GLU A 55 -2.51 11.40 2.15
N MET A 56 -3.71 11.44 1.59
CA MET A 56 -4.97 11.23 2.29
C MET A 56 -5.43 9.76 2.31
N GLY A 57 -4.60 8.82 1.81
CA GLY A 57 -4.93 7.39 1.77
C GLY A 57 -5.81 6.97 0.58
N GLU A 58 -6.09 7.88 -0.33
CA GLU A 58 -6.94 7.66 -1.50
C GLU A 58 -6.14 7.18 -2.72
N ILE A 59 -5.25 6.19 -2.49
CA ILE A 59 -4.35 5.67 -3.52
C ILE A 59 -5.10 5.15 -4.76
N GLU A 60 -6.30 4.58 -4.59
CA GLU A 60 -7.12 4.12 -5.70
C GLU A 60 -7.62 5.28 -6.57
N LYS A 61 -8.05 6.39 -5.96
CA LYS A 61 -8.48 7.58 -6.68
C LYS A 61 -7.31 8.25 -7.40
N ALA A 62 -6.16 8.33 -6.74
CA ALA A 62 -4.92 8.80 -7.37
C ALA A 62 -4.56 7.93 -8.60
N TYR A 63 -4.58 6.60 -8.47
CA TYR A 63 -4.36 5.67 -9.57
C TYR A 63 -5.35 5.86 -10.73
N LYS A 64 -6.66 5.95 -10.43
CA LYS A 64 -7.70 6.18 -11.43
C LYS A 64 -7.50 7.49 -12.18
N LEU A 65 -7.10 8.54 -11.45
CA LEU A 65 -6.82 9.84 -12.04
C LEU A 65 -5.62 9.77 -12.99
N ILE A 66 -4.49 9.23 -12.53
CA ILE A 66 -3.28 9.05 -13.37
C ILE A 66 -3.60 8.20 -14.61
N SER A 67 -4.46 7.20 -14.49
CA SER A 67 -4.79 6.28 -15.58
C SER A 67 -5.70 6.89 -16.65
N LYS A 68 -6.40 7.99 -16.35
CA LYS A 68 -7.21 8.74 -17.34
C LYS A 68 -6.38 9.71 -18.17
N ILE A 69 -5.19 10.06 -17.70
CA ILE A 69 -4.33 11.06 -18.32
C ILE A 69 -3.39 10.36 -19.30
N ASN A 70 -3.31 10.89 -20.51
CA ASN A 70 -2.24 10.50 -21.41
C ASN A 70 -0.96 11.23 -20.99
N LEU A 71 -0.13 10.55 -20.19
CA LEU A 71 1.10 11.12 -19.64
C LEU A 71 2.11 11.53 -20.72
N ASP A 72 2.01 10.99 -21.94
CA ASP A 72 2.88 11.32 -23.07
C ASP A 72 2.46 12.65 -23.75
N SER A 73 1.22 13.09 -23.55
CA SER A 73 0.68 14.32 -24.16
C SER A 73 0.81 15.56 -23.27
N VAL A 74 1.15 15.40 -21.99
CA VAL A 74 1.31 16.48 -21.03
C VAL A 74 2.79 16.74 -20.83
N ASP A 75 3.20 18.01 -20.83
CA ASP A 75 4.57 18.40 -20.48
C ASP A 75 4.81 18.20 -18.98
N ILE A 76 5.05 16.96 -18.61
CA ILE A 76 5.29 16.54 -17.22
C ILE A 76 6.79 16.41 -17.01
N ASP A 77 7.32 17.08 -15.99
CA ASP A 77 8.73 16.91 -15.63
C ASP A 77 9.02 15.48 -15.19
N LYS A 78 10.27 15.06 -15.34
CA LYS A 78 10.70 13.69 -15.08
C LYS A 78 10.41 13.25 -13.65
N GLN A 79 10.55 14.11 -12.66
CA GLN A 79 10.35 13.78 -11.25
C GLN A 79 8.86 13.50 -10.95
N ASN A 80 7.96 14.30 -11.51
CA ASN A 80 6.53 14.10 -11.38
C ASN A 80 6.07 12.81 -12.09
N LEU A 81 6.65 12.52 -13.25
CA LEU A 81 6.39 11.29 -13.99
C LEU A 81 6.82 10.05 -13.19
N GLU A 82 8.03 10.06 -12.61
CA GLU A 82 8.53 8.99 -11.74
C GLU A 82 7.62 8.79 -10.51
N PHE A 83 7.14 9.89 -9.91
CA PHE A 83 6.20 9.84 -8.80
C PHE A 83 4.84 9.21 -9.20
N PHE A 84 4.28 9.58 -10.36
CA PHE A 84 3.01 9.01 -10.83
C PHE A 84 3.11 7.50 -11.08
N TYR A 85 4.20 7.05 -11.69
CA TYR A 85 4.42 5.62 -11.90
C TYR A 85 4.69 4.86 -10.59
N SER A 86 5.34 5.48 -9.60
CA SER A 86 5.47 4.92 -8.27
C SER A 86 4.10 4.70 -7.61
N ILE A 87 3.18 5.67 -7.69
CA ILE A 87 1.81 5.53 -7.19
C ILE A 87 1.05 4.41 -7.92
N LYS A 88 1.19 4.32 -9.26
CA LYS A 88 0.56 3.23 -10.03
C LYS A 88 1.04 1.87 -9.54
N LEU A 89 2.34 1.67 -9.36
CA LEU A 89 2.88 0.42 -8.81
C LEU A 89 2.40 0.16 -7.39
N ASN A 90 2.43 1.16 -6.51
CA ASN A 90 2.00 1.03 -5.12
C ASN A 90 0.52 0.60 -5.03
N TYR A 91 -0.36 1.21 -5.84
CA TYR A 91 -1.76 0.78 -5.91
C TYR A 91 -1.89 -0.66 -6.40
N LEU A 92 -1.19 -1.04 -7.45
CA LEU A 92 -1.26 -2.39 -8.02
C LEU A 92 -0.74 -3.45 -7.04
N TYR A 93 0.31 -3.14 -6.28
CA TYR A 93 0.79 -4.00 -5.19
C TYR A 93 -0.22 -4.11 -4.05
N SER A 94 -0.74 -2.97 -3.56
CA SER A 94 -1.69 -2.95 -2.45
C SER A 94 -2.98 -3.70 -2.78
N SER A 95 -3.49 -3.56 -4.00
CA SER A 95 -4.67 -4.26 -4.51
C SER A 95 -4.38 -5.69 -5.02
N PHE A 96 -3.13 -6.16 -4.91
CA PHE A 96 -2.68 -7.49 -5.31
C PHE A 96 -2.91 -7.82 -6.80
N LYS A 97 -2.83 -6.82 -7.66
CA LYS A 97 -2.99 -6.94 -9.12
C LYS A 97 -1.64 -7.27 -9.80
N LEU A 98 -1.05 -8.41 -9.44
CA LEU A 98 0.32 -8.77 -9.79
C LEU A 98 0.56 -8.86 -11.30
N SER A 99 -0.42 -9.33 -12.08
CA SER A 99 -0.31 -9.36 -13.54
C SER A 99 -0.19 -7.94 -14.12
N GLU A 100 -0.98 -6.98 -13.60
CA GLU A 100 -0.91 -5.58 -14.03
C GLU A 100 0.42 -4.93 -13.63
N VAL A 101 0.97 -5.28 -12.43
CA VAL A 101 2.33 -4.86 -12.01
C VAL A 101 3.36 -5.28 -13.04
N CYS A 102 3.35 -6.56 -13.43
CA CYS A 102 4.36 -7.09 -14.33
C CYS A 102 4.25 -6.52 -15.75
N ASN A 103 3.03 -6.21 -16.22
CA ASN A 103 2.83 -5.50 -17.48
C ASN A 103 3.33 -4.04 -17.39
N LEU A 104 3.03 -3.34 -16.31
CA LEU A 104 3.51 -1.97 -16.11
C LEU A 104 5.03 -1.92 -16.02
N ARG A 105 5.67 -2.88 -15.32
CA ARG A 105 7.13 -3.04 -15.26
C ARG A 105 7.76 -3.10 -16.66
N LEU A 106 7.20 -3.91 -17.59
CA LEU A 106 7.73 -4.00 -18.95
C LEU A 106 7.69 -2.66 -19.67
N PHE A 107 6.56 -1.97 -19.59
CA PHE A 107 6.43 -0.63 -20.14
C PHE A 107 7.48 0.35 -19.58
N LEU A 108 7.67 0.38 -18.26
CA LEU A 108 8.62 1.28 -17.60
C LEU A 108 10.08 1.01 -18.02
N LEU A 109 10.43 -0.27 -18.21
CA LEU A 109 11.76 -0.66 -18.71
C LEU A 109 11.96 -0.20 -20.15
N GLU A 110 10.97 -0.36 -21.04
CA GLU A 110 11.02 0.07 -22.43
C GLU A 110 11.17 1.61 -22.54
N GLN A 111 10.47 2.36 -21.66
CA GLN A 111 10.55 3.83 -21.63
C GLN A 111 11.77 4.36 -20.88
N SER A 112 12.62 3.50 -20.32
CA SER A 112 13.80 3.88 -19.52
C SER A 112 13.45 4.82 -18.36
N ILE A 113 12.28 4.64 -17.72
CA ILE A 113 11.83 5.40 -16.58
C ILE A 113 12.51 4.84 -15.32
N ASN A 114 13.20 5.69 -14.57
CA ASN A 114 13.80 5.31 -13.31
C ASN A 114 12.83 5.54 -12.15
N LEU A 115 12.82 4.62 -11.19
CA LEU A 115 12.04 4.76 -9.98
C LEU A 115 12.96 4.79 -8.74
N PRO A 116 12.51 5.45 -7.64
CA PRO A 116 13.31 5.57 -6.43
C PRO A 116 13.73 4.21 -5.86
N LYS A 117 14.92 4.18 -5.23
CA LYS A 117 15.41 3.04 -4.45
C LYS A 117 15.40 1.70 -5.18
N ASN A 118 15.70 1.71 -6.46
CA ASN A 118 15.70 0.51 -7.31
C ASN A 118 14.34 -0.22 -7.33
N LEU A 119 13.24 0.49 -7.11
CA LEU A 119 11.90 -0.10 -7.09
C LEU A 119 11.60 -0.83 -8.41
N LEU A 120 11.98 -0.25 -9.55
CA LEU A 120 11.74 -0.88 -10.85
C LEU A 120 12.55 -2.16 -11.01
N GLN A 121 13.85 -2.16 -10.65
CA GLN A 121 14.72 -3.33 -10.72
C GLN A 121 14.23 -4.45 -9.80
N LYS A 122 13.84 -4.11 -8.58
CA LYS A 122 13.25 -5.08 -7.63
C LYS A 122 11.91 -5.61 -8.11
N SER A 123 11.08 -4.78 -8.71
CA SER A 123 9.84 -5.19 -9.36
C SER A 123 10.09 -6.14 -10.54
N ASP A 124 11.14 -5.88 -11.31
CA ASP A 124 11.55 -6.74 -12.43
C ASP A 124 11.97 -8.13 -11.93
N ILE A 125 12.82 -8.21 -10.93
CA ILE A 125 13.24 -9.47 -10.29
C ILE A 125 12.03 -10.22 -9.73
N PHE A 126 11.11 -9.52 -9.05
CA PHE A 126 9.89 -10.10 -8.52
C PHE A 126 9.00 -10.69 -9.63
N CYS A 127 8.75 -9.94 -10.69
CA CYS A 127 7.94 -10.41 -11.81
C CYS A 127 8.58 -11.60 -12.55
N LEU A 128 9.88 -11.57 -12.80
CA LEU A 128 10.58 -12.71 -13.39
C LEU A 128 10.46 -13.97 -12.53
N THR A 129 10.46 -13.81 -11.20
CA THR A 129 10.24 -14.92 -10.27
C THR A 129 8.82 -15.48 -10.41
N LEU A 130 7.80 -14.62 -10.50
CA LEU A 130 6.41 -15.02 -10.72
C LEU A 130 6.20 -15.71 -12.09
N GLU A 131 6.98 -15.30 -13.10
CA GLU A 131 6.98 -15.89 -14.43
C GLU A 131 7.79 -17.20 -14.51
N ASN A 132 8.33 -17.70 -13.39
CA ASN A 132 9.24 -18.86 -13.30
C ASN A 132 10.55 -18.71 -14.08
N LYS A 133 10.96 -17.49 -14.40
CA LYS A 133 12.24 -17.16 -15.06
C LYS A 133 13.36 -17.02 -14.02
N PHE A 134 13.57 -18.05 -13.21
CA PHE A 134 14.45 -18.01 -12.04
C PHE A 134 15.91 -17.69 -12.37
N SER A 135 16.41 -18.13 -13.52
CA SER A 135 17.81 -17.87 -13.92
C SER A 135 18.03 -16.39 -14.22
N GLU A 136 17.08 -15.76 -14.92
CA GLU A 136 17.10 -14.34 -15.23
C GLU A 136 16.93 -13.49 -13.95
N ALA A 137 16.00 -13.86 -13.08
CA ALA A 137 15.79 -13.20 -11.78
C ALA A 137 17.06 -13.24 -10.91
N LYS A 138 17.74 -14.38 -10.83
CA LYS A 138 19.01 -14.53 -10.09
C LYS A 138 20.13 -13.66 -10.68
N LEU A 139 20.26 -13.61 -11.99
CA LEU A 139 21.24 -12.78 -12.66
C LEU A 139 21.00 -11.28 -12.37
N LEU A 140 19.78 -10.81 -12.54
CA LEU A 140 19.44 -9.42 -12.25
C LEU A 140 19.62 -9.09 -10.77
N ASN A 141 19.28 -10.00 -9.86
CA ASN A 141 19.51 -9.80 -8.44
C ASN A 141 20.99 -9.68 -8.09
N SER A 142 21.87 -10.46 -8.73
CA SER A 142 23.31 -10.34 -8.54
C SER A 142 23.83 -8.97 -9.01
N LEU A 143 23.38 -8.50 -10.17
CA LEU A 143 23.73 -7.18 -10.69
C LEU A 143 23.19 -6.05 -9.78
N LEU A 144 22.01 -6.22 -9.22
CA LEU A 144 21.44 -5.26 -8.25
C LEU A 144 22.31 -5.16 -7.00
N ILE A 145 22.71 -6.30 -6.41
CA ILE A 145 23.57 -6.37 -5.21
C ILE A 145 24.91 -5.67 -5.47
N ASP A 146 25.51 -5.88 -6.65
CA ASP A 146 26.79 -5.28 -7.02
C ASP A 146 26.69 -3.76 -7.22
N SER A 147 25.52 -3.25 -7.60
CA SER A 147 25.26 -1.83 -7.85
C SER A 147 24.81 -1.05 -6.61
N GLU A 148 24.24 -1.73 -5.60
CA GLU A 148 23.74 -1.07 -4.39
C GLU A 148 24.87 -0.71 -3.42
N THR A 149 24.92 0.55 -3.01
CA THR A 149 25.84 1.02 -1.96
C THR A 149 25.45 0.49 -0.57
N VAL A 150 24.18 0.24 -0.34
CA VAL A 150 23.62 -0.35 0.89
C VAL A 150 22.70 -1.48 0.50
N LYS A 151 23.03 -2.69 0.90
CA LYS A 151 22.25 -3.89 0.60
C LYS A 151 20.89 -3.86 1.26
N ASP A 152 19.86 -4.18 0.49
CA ASP A 152 18.51 -4.36 1.00
C ASP A 152 18.33 -5.81 1.48
N GLU A 153 18.72 -6.06 2.72
CA GLU A 153 18.66 -7.40 3.32
C GLU A 153 17.25 -7.97 3.38
N TYR A 154 16.23 -7.09 3.52
CA TYR A 154 14.85 -7.54 3.59
C TYR A 154 14.37 -8.07 2.24
N PHE A 155 14.65 -7.32 1.16
CA PHE A 155 14.37 -7.79 -0.19
C PHE A 155 15.08 -9.12 -0.49
N GLN A 156 16.35 -9.22 -0.13
CA GLN A 156 17.14 -10.45 -0.38
C GLN A 156 16.57 -11.67 0.34
N LYS A 157 16.09 -11.50 1.58
CA LYS A 157 15.44 -12.59 2.32
C LYS A 157 14.13 -13.02 1.66
N LEU A 158 13.29 -12.07 1.26
CA LEU A 158 12.04 -12.36 0.56
C LEU A 158 12.28 -13.04 -0.80
N PHE A 159 13.25 -12.54 -1.58
CA PHE A 159 13.61 -13.13 -2.86
C PHE A 159 14.12 -14.57 -2.71
N ASN A 160 15.02 -14.82 -1.76
CA ASN A 160 15.52 -16.17 -1.48
C ASN A 160 14.40 -17.11 -1.01
N PHE A 161 13.46 -16.62 -0.21
CA PHE A 161 12.30 -17.40 0.20
C PHE A 161 11.43 -17.79 -1.00
N MET A 162 11.17 -16.87 -1.93
CA MET A 162 10.41 -17.15 -3.16
C MET A 162 11.09 -18.20 -4.07
N LEU A 163 12.41 -18.32 -4.00
CA LEU A 163 13.18 -19.31 -4.78
C LEU A 163 13.30 -20.67 -4.09
N SER A 164 13.10 -20.73 -2.77
CA SER A 164 13.22 -21.97 -2.00
C SER A 164 11.87 -22.66 -1.91
N SER A 165 11.85 -23.97 -2.21
CA SER A 165 10.66 -24.82 -1.98
C SER A 165 10.51 -25.23 -0.50
N GLU A 166 11.42 -24.78 0.36
CA GLU A 166 11.44 -25.18 1.77
C GLU A 166 10.62 -24.16 2.59
N ASN A 167 9.59 -24.66 3.27
CA ASN A 167 8.80 -23.95 4.29
C ASN A 167 9.67 -23.66 5.55
N ASN A 168 10.73 -22.90 5.39
CA ASN A 168 11.48 -22.39 6.53
C ASN A 168 10.66 -21.27 7.15
N ASN A 169 10.48 -21.30 8.47
CA ASN A 169 9.81 -20.26 9.24
C ASN A 169 10.48 -18.91 9.00
N PHE A 170 10.07 -18.25 7.91
CA PHE A 170 10.53 -16.91 7.60
C PHE A 170 9.77 -15.95 8.50
N PHE A 171 10.42 -15.52 9.56
CA PHE A 171 9.97 -14.38 10.32
C PHE A 171 11.12 -13.41 10.49
N THR A 172 11.09 -12.34 9.73
CA THR A 172 11.97 -11.19 9.97
C THR A 172 11.07 -9.96 10.05
N PRO A 173 11.00 -9.32 11.22
CA PRO A 173 10.30 -8.05 11.34
C PRO A 173 10.82 -7.07 10.30
N LEU A 174 9.93 -6.24 9.78
CA LEU A 174 10.25 -5.18 8.84
C LEU A 174 11.06 -4.09 9.57
N ILE A 175 12.35 -4.34 9.78
CA ILE A 175 13.27 -3.44 10.48
C ILE A 175 14.07 -2.68 9.41
N ASN A 176 14.16 -1.34 9.52
CA ASN A 176 15.00 -0.47 8.68
C ASN A 176 14.64 -0.46 7.18
N ILE A 177 13.39 -0.18 6.86
CA ILE A 177 13.03 0.08 5.47
C ILE A 177 13.69 1.38 5.00
N GLN A 178 14.46 1.28 3.94
CA GLN A 178 15.17 2.42 3.36
C GLN A 178 14.25 3.39 2.61
N SER A 179 13.06 2.93 2.20
CA SER A 179 12.09 3.72 1.46
C SER A 179 10.66 3.21 1.66
N LYS A 180 9.72 4.13 1.87
CA LYS A 180 8.28 3.80 1.90
C LYS A 180 7.81 3.16 0.59
N ASP A 181 8.43 3.50 -0.54
CA ASP A 181 8.04 2.99 -1.86
C ASP A 181 8.24 1.47 -1.99
N LEU A 182 9.18 0.88 -1.23
CA LEU A 182 9.43 -0.57 -1.26
C LEU A 182 8.46 -1.38 -0.41
N VAL A 183 7.75 -0.74 0.52
CA VAL A 183 6.85 -1.44 1.46
C VAL A 183 5.70 -2.12 0.74
N PHE A 184 5.19 -1.50 -0.30
CA PHE A 184 4.11 -2.07 -1.11
C PHE A 184 4.57 -3.33 -1.85
N LEU A 185 5.75 -3.30 -2.45
CA LEU A 185 6.38 -4.48 -3.04
C LEU A 185 6.55 -5.59 -1.99
N TYR A 186 7.09 -5.27 -0.81
CA TYR A 186 7.28 -6.26 0.26
C TYR A 186 5.97 -6.84 0.75
N SER A 187 4.92 -6.01 0.87
CA SER A 187 3.59 -6.51 1.24
C SER A 187 3.06 -7.53 0.22
N ALA A 188 3.28 -7.28 -1.07
CA ALA A 188 2.89 -8.20 -2.13
C ALA A 188 3.73 -9.49 -2.11
N MET A 189 5.06 -9.37 -1.89
CA MET A 189 5.95 -10.53 -1.77
C MET A 189 5.60 -11.42 -0.57
N LEU A 190 5.23 -10.83 0.57
CA LEU A 190 4.77 -11.59 1.74
C LEU A 190 3.45 -12.31 1.44
N ARG A 191 2.47 -11.58 0.88
CA ARG A 191 1.14 -12.14 0.60
C ARG A 191 1.16 -13.27 -0.41
N ILE A 192 1.98 -13.20 -1.48
CA ILE A 192 2.09 -14.29 -2.46
C ILE A 192 2.72 -15.55 -1.86
N ASN A 193 3.53 -15.40 -0.82
CA ASN A 193 4.16 -16.51 -0.10
C ASN A 193 3.39 -16.92 1.16
N GLU A 194 2.16 -16.44 1.34
CA GLU A 194 1.33 -16.71 2.52
C GLU A 194 2.03 -16.38 3.85
N LEU A 195 2.89 -15.38 3.84
CA LEU A 195 3.62 -14.89 5.02
C LEU A 195 2.83 -13.73 5.67
N PRO A 196 2.85 -13.65 7.02
CA PRO A 196 2.13 -12.60 7.73
C PRO A 196 2.79 -11.23 7.53
N LEU A 197 1.95 -10.20 7.40
CA LEU A 197 2.38 -8.82 7.55
C LEU A 197 2.40 -8.46 9.04
N ASP A 198 3.48 -7.85 9.50
CA ASP A 198 3.58 -7.42 10.89
C ASP A 198 3.01 -6.00 11.11
N LYS A 199 2.92 -5.58 12.39
CA LYS A 199 2.40 -4.26 12.76
C LYS A 199 3.17 -3.08 12.16
N ASN A 200 4.44 -3.27 11.79
CA ASN A 200 5.28 -2.19 11.26
C ASN A 200 4.77 -1.70 9.90
N PHE A 201 4.06 -2.56 9.13
CA PHE A 201 3.40 -2.12 7.89
C PHE A 201 2.36 -1.02 8.16
N ILE A 202 1.56 -1.17 9.23
CA ILE A 202 0.57 -0.17 9.63
C ILE A 202 1.26 1.11 10.14
N GLU A 203 2.37 0.97 10.88
CA GLU A 203 3.10 2.10 11.44
C GLU A 203 3.82 2.94 10.37
N LEU A 204 4.25 2.31 9.26
CA LEU A 204 4.97 2.98 8.18
C LEU A 204 4.08 3.81 7.26
N ASP A 205 2.94 3.28 6.88
CA ASP A 205 1.95 3.98 6.07
C ASP A 205 0.54 3.50 6.43
N PRO A 206 -0.03 4.01 7.53
CA PRO A 206 -1.34 3.56 8.03
C PRO A 206 -2.47 3.79 7.02
N LEU A 207 -2.37 4.85 6.22
CA LEU A 207 -3.42 5.21 5.27
C LEU A 207 -3.47 4.26 4.07
N ASN A 208 -2.31 3.88 3.53
CA ASN A 208 -2.26 3.12 2.29
C ASN A 208 -2.01 1.61 2.50
N LEU A 209 -1.50 1.19 3.67
CA LEU A 209 -1.16 -0.21 3.96
C LEU A 209 -2.14 -0.92 4.89
N SER A 210 -3.05 -0.21 5.56
CA SER A 210 -4.07 -0.85 6.41
C SER A 210 -4.92 -1.85 5.62
N ILE A 211 -5.37 -1.50 4.41
CA ILE A 211 -6.17 -2.41 3.57
C ILE A 211 -5.41 -3.68 3.18
N PRO A 212 -4.16 -3.61 2.65
CA PRO A 212 -3.36 -4.82 2.44
C PRO A 212 -3.21 -5.71 3.67
N VAL A 213 -3.02 -5.14 4.86
CA VAL A 213 -2.92 -5.90 6.13
C VAL A 213 -4.25 -6.57 6.48
N ILE A 214 -5.38 -5.86 6.37
CA ILE A 214 -6.72 -6.42 6.61
C ILE A 214 -7.00 -7.62 5.70
N LEU A 215 -6.59 -7.53 4.44
CA LEU A 215 -6.84 -8.56 3.42
C LEU A 215 -5.82 -9.71 3.43
N SER A 216 -4.77 -9.63 4.24
CA SER A 216 -3.75 -10.69 4.35
C SER A 216 -4.25 -11.81 5.27
N GLU A 217 -4.67 -12.93 4.71
CA GLU A 217 -5.24 -14.06 5.46
C GLU A 217 -4.21 -14.72 6.39
N SER A 218 -2.93 -14.71 6.03
CA SER A 218 -1.83 -15.22 6.85
C SER A 218 -1.45 -14.30 8.01
N THR A 219 -1.93 -13.05 8.02
CA THR A 219 -1.72 -12.10 9.12
C THR A 219 -2.65 -12.43 10.29
N SER A 220 -2.14 -12.40 11.51
CA SER A 220 -2.91 -12.67 12.72
C SER A 220 -4.10 -11.71 12.87
N MET A 221 -5.19 -12.22 13.43
CA MET A 221 -6.47 -11.50 13.48
C MET A 221 -6.38 -10.21 14.31
N ASP A 222 -5.58 -10.19 15.36
CA ASP A 222 -5.32 -8.99 16.17
C ASP A 222 -4.68 -7.85 15.36
N ILE A 223 -3.68 -8.17 14.54
CA ILE A 223 -3.04 -7.17 13.65
C ILE A 223 -4.02 -6.71 12.57
N ARG A 224 -4.82 -7.61 12.01
CA ARG A 224 -5.86 -7.27 11.02
C ARG A 224 -6.93 -6.34 11.61
N ILE A 225 -7.39 -6.62 12.83
CA ILE A 225 -8.35 -5.76 13.55
C ILE A 225 -7.72 -4.40 13.86
N LYS A 226 -6.47 -4.37 14.31
CA LYS A 226 -5.75 -3.12 14.56
C LYS A 226 -5.65 -2.26 13.28
N ALA A 227 -5.35 -2.89 12.14
CA ALA A 227 -5.35 -2.21 10.85
C ALA A 227 -6.75 -1.70 10.47
N ALA A 228 -7.81 -2.48 10.76
CA ALA A 228 -9.17 -2.08 10.48
C ALA A 228 -9.65 -0.92 11.37
N HIS A 229 -9.29 -0.88 12.65
CA HIS A 229 -9.54 0.27 13.52
C HIS A 229 -8.92 1.53 12.92
N ARG A 230 -7.66 1.43 12.51
CA ARG A 230 -6.96 2.58 11.91
C ARG A 230 -7.62 3.02 10.61
N ALA A 231 -7.94 2.07 9.73
CA ALA A 231 -8.63 2.37 8.48
C ALA A 231 -10.02 2.98 8.68
N TYR A 232 -10.74 2.57 9.74
CA TYR A 232 -12.03 3.14 10.11
C TYR A 232 -11.90 4.56 10.68
N GLU A 233 -10.91 4.81 11.54
CA GLU A 233 -10.62 6.15 12.09
C GLU A 233 -10.27 7.16 10.98
N ASP A 234 -9.61 6.71 9.92
CA ASP A 234 -9.22 7.51 8.77
C ASP A 234 -10.28 7.51 7.63
N ASP A 235 -11.51 6.98 7.88
CA ASP A 235 -12.67 6.91 6.95
C ASP A 235 -12.38 6.10 5.66
N LEU A 236 -11.41 5.18 5.71
CA LEU A 236 -11.04 4.32 4.57
C LEU A 236 -11.92 3.08 4.44
N ILE A 237 -12.53 2.63 5.53
CA ILE A 237 -13.49 1.51 5.52
C ILE A 237 -14.77 1.90 6.26
N SER A 238 -15.87 1.24 5.90
CA SER A 238 -17.16 1.43 6.56
C SER A 238 -17.23 0.69 7.90
N ILE A 239 -18.15 1.13 8.77
CA ILE A 239 -18.48 0.40 10.00
C ILE A 239 -18.93 -1.04 9.72
N ASN A 240 -19.61 -1.27 8.60
CA ASN A 240 -20.04 -2.63 8.20
C ASN A 240 -18.83 -3.51 7.88
N SER A 241 -17.79 -2.96 7.27
CA SER A 241 -16.54 -3.70 6.98
C SER A 241 -15.81 -4.08 8.26
N LEU A 242 -15.74 -3.14 9.23
CA LEU A 242 -15.15 -3.40 10.54
C LEU A 242 -15.97 -4.46 11.31
N SER A 243 -17.29 -4.36 11.28
CA SER A 243 -18.21 -5.32 11.89
C SER A 243 -18.06 -6.73 11.31
N ALA A 244 -17.93 -6.82 9.97
CA ALA A 244 -17.70 -8.09 9.30
C ALA A 244 -16.37 -8.74 9.74
N LEU A 245 -15.33 -7.93 9.95
CA LEU A 245 -14.05 -8.43 10.46
C LEU A 245 -14.17 -8.95 11.90
N TYR A 246 -14.88 -8.25 12.78
CA TYR A 246 -15.16 -8.74 14.13
C TYR A 246 -15.90 -10.07 14.12
N GLN A 247 -16.91 -10.22 13.24
CA GLN A 247 -17.67 -11.45 13.08
C GLN A 247 -16.83 -12.61 12.53
N SER A 248 -15.72 -12.33 11.84
CA SER A 248 -14.83 -13.34 11.29
C SER A 248 -13.87 -13.94 12.31
N VAL A 249 -13.80 -13.39 13.54
CA VAL A 249 -13.01 -13.99 14.63
C VAL A 249 -13.69 -15.23 15.12
N ASP A 250 -12.99 -16.35 15.13
CA ASP A 250 -13.53 -17.64 15.52
C ASP A 250 -13.46 -17.81 17.04
N PHE A 251 -14.58 -17.59 17.71
CA PHE A 251 -14.78 -17.91 19.13
C PHE A 251 -15.67 -19.16 19.25
N SER A 252 -15.23 -20.10 20.05
CA SER A 252 -16.02 -21.32 20.32
C SER A 252 -17.25 -21.00 21.18
N SER A 253 -18.33 -21.81 21.06
CA SER A 253 -19.53 -21.65 21.89
C SER A 253 -19.21 -21.69 23.39
N LYS A 254 -18.20 -22.44 23.82
CA LYS A 254 -17.78 -22.51 25.23
C LYS A 254 -17.19 -21.21 25.76
N GLU A 255 -16.62 -20.39 24.90
CA GLU A 255 -16.07 -19.08 25.30
C GLU A 255 -17.20 -18.08 25.61
N PHE A 256 -18.40 -18.30 25.08
CA PHE A 256 -19.58 -17.50 25.40
C PHE A 256 -20.34 -17.97 26.67
N ASP A 257 -20.02 -19.15 27.20
CA ASP A 257 -20.66 -19.68 28.44
C ASP A 257 -20.15 -18.93 29.69
N ASP A 258 -18.91 -18.43 29.69
CA ASP A 258 -18.31 -17.68 30.81
C ASP A 258 -17.50 -16.45 30.26
N PRO A 259 -18.20 -15.35 29.98
CA PRO A 259 -17.61 -14.17 29.38
C PRO A 259 -16.45 -13.56 30.19
N ASP A 260 -16.59 -13.47 31.51
CA ASP A 260 -15.59 -12.87 32.40
C ASP A 260 -14.27 -13.65 32.36
N LYS A 261 -14.39 -14.98 32.36
CA LYS A 261 -13.23 -15.86 32.26
C LYS A 261 -12.59 -15.79 30.88
N THR A 262 -13.39 -15.74 29.82
CA THR A 262 -12.89 -15.64 28.44
C THR A 262 -12.13 -14.34 28.24
N ILE A 263 -12.68 -13.20 28.65
CA ILE A 263 -12.05 -11.90 28.55
C ILE A 263 -10.73 -11.86 29.34
N SER A 264 -10.70 -12.45 30.55
CA SER A 264 -9.49 -12.50 31.35
C SER A 264 -8.35 -13.32 30.73
N ASN A 265 -8.67 -14.22 29.79
CA ASN A 265 -7.71 -15.07 29.09
C ASN A 265 -7.27 -14.50 27.72
N ILE A 266 -7.94 -13.45 27.22
CA ILE A 266 -7.55 -12.80 25.97
C ILE A 266 -6.53 -11.69 26.29
N ASP A 267 -5.27 -11.90 25.93
CA ASP A 267 -4.19 -10.94 26.19
C ASP A 267 -4.16 -9.75 25.20
N ASN A 268 -5.12 -9.69 24.28
CA ASN A 268 -5.12 -8.74 23.17
C ASN A 268 -6.41 -7.91 23.14
N ASN A 269 -6.30 -6.59 23.25
CA ASN A 269 -7.45 -5.67 23.28
C ASN A 269 -8.29 -5.70 22.01
N GLU A 270 -7.69 -5.90 20.85
CA GLU A 270 -8.37 -5.96 19.56
C GLU A 270 -9.30 -7.18 19.51
N LEU A 271 -8.84 -8.32 20.02
CA LEU A 271 -9.66 -9.54 20.12
C LEU A 271 -10.74 -9.40 21.20
N VAL A 272 -10.48 -8.73 22.31
CA VAL A 272 -11.49 -8.42 23.31
C VAL A 272 -12.63 -7.57 22.73
N MET A 273 -12.31 -6.58 21.89
CA MET A 273 -13.33 -5.78 21.20
C MET A 273 -14.19 -6.64 20.26
N ALA A 274 -13.57 -7.53 19.49
CA ALA A 274 -14.31 -8.47 18.62
C ALA A 274 -15.20 -9.41 19.42
N TYR A 275 -14.71 -9.90 20.57
CA TYR A 275 -15.49 -10.74 21.47
C TYR A 275 -16.73 -10.02 22.01
N TYR A 276 -16.57 -8.79 22.52
CA TYR A 276 -17.72 -7.99 22.98
C TYR A 276 -18.72 -7.71 21.86
N TYR A 277 -18.22 -7.47 20.65
CA TYR A 277 -19.07 -7.25 19.49
C TYR A 277 -19.94 -8.49 19.17
N GLN A 278 -19.37 -9.70 19.28
CA GLN A 278 -20.12 -10.95 19.03
C GLN A 278 -21.02 -11.35 20.19
N LEU A 279 -20.72 -10.90 21.41
CA LEU A 279 -21.54 -11.16 22.61
C LEU A 279 -22.81 -10.29 22.64
N ALA A 280 -22.79 -9.10 22.01
CA ALA A 280 -23.90 -8.13 22.00
C ALA A 280 -24.99 -8.49 21.00
#